data_8230771fe4a4059d4a382c5b46d3c117
#
_entry.id   8230771fe4a4059d4a382c5b46d3c117
#
_cell.length_a   1.000
_cell.length_b   1.000
_cell.length_c   1.000
_cell.angle_alpha   90.00
_cell.angle_beta   90.00
_cell.angle_gamma   90.00
#
_symmetry.space_group_name_H-M   'P 1'
#
loop_
_entity.id
_entity.type
_entity.pdbx_description
1 polymer ?
#
loop_
_entity_poly.entity_id
_entity_poly.type
_entity_poly.pdbx_seq_one_letter_code
_entity_poly.pdbx_strand_id
1 'polypeptide(L)'
;MSSKIIEMSSALVGRSFTSVLGTVDESGNPQLKAMIKTAANGLKEFWFCSNTSSKRVAQIQKKPNASLYFYDEKTFEGLMLIGKAEVSYDDVKRKEFWNDTMKKYYPLGYTDLDFALIKFTASKGNYYHRLKNVDFDI
;
A
#
# COMPACT_ATOMS: atom_id res chain seq x y z
N MET A 1 -2.45 8.60 22.68
CA MET A 1 -2.31 8.92 21.26
C MET A 1 -3.21 10.09 20.92
N SER A 2 -2.71 11.07 20.24
CA SER A 2 -3.50 12.24 19.85
C SER A 2 -4.46 11.87 18.72
N SER A 3 -5.75 12.12 18.94
CA SER A 3 -6.76 11.97 17.89
C SER A 3 -6.49 12.86 16.70
N LYS A 4 -5.81 14.00 16.93
CA LYS A 4 -5.41 14.93 15.88
C LYS A 4 -4.39 14.31 14.92
N ILE A 5 -3.44 13.52 15.41
CA ILE A 5 -2.46 12.84 14.57
C ILE A 5 -3.16 11.80 13.68
N ILE A 6 -4.11 11.06 14.23
CA ILE A 6 -4.91 10.10 13.44
C ILE A 6 -5.73 10.84 12.38
N GLU A 7 -6.34 11.96 12.75
CA GLU A 7 -7.14 12.77 11.82
C GLU A 7 -6.28 13.31 10.68
N MET A 8 -5.13 13.89 10.99
CA MET A 8 -4.23 14.45 9.98
C MET A 8 -3.65 13.35 9.08
N SER A 9 -3.30 12.20 9.66
CA SER A 9 -2.84 11.04 8.91
C SER A 9 -3.91 10.52 7.96
N SER A 10 -5.14 10.41 8.44
CA SER A 10 -6.28 9.96 7.63
C SER A 10 -6.58 10.93 6.49
N ALA A 11 -6.47 12.24 6.76
CA ALA A 11 -6.67 13.27 5.74
C ALA A 11 -5.59 13.16 4.64
N LEU A 12 -4.34 12.94 5.03
CA LEU A 12 -3.24 12.76 4.08
C LEU A 12 -3.48 11.54 3.19
N VAL A 13 -3.86 10.41 3.79
CA VAL A 13 -4.20 9.20 3.02
C VAL A 13 -5.36 9.47 2.06
N GLY A 14 -6.40 10.15 2.53
CA GLY A 14 -7.60 10.41 1.74
C GLY A 14 -7.35 11.24 0.50
N ARG A 15 -6.43 12.22 0.57
CA ARG A 15 -6.11 13.07 -0.58
C ARG A 15 -4.97 12.54 -1.45
N SER A 16 -4.37 11.40 -1.09
CA SER A 16 -3.24 10.83 -1.84
C SER A 16 -3.75 9.83 -2.87
N PHE A 17 -3.45 10.09 -4.13
CA PHE A 17 -3.78 9.17 -5.22
C PHE A 17 -2.79 8.00 -5.25
N THR A 18 -1.52 8.27 -5.00
CA THR A 18 -0.45 7.28 -4.99
C THR A 18 0.21 7.21 -3.63
N SER A 19 0.90 6.12 -3.39
CA SER A 19 1.74 5.92 -2.23
C SER A 19 2.98 5.14 -2.65
N VAL A 20 3.99 5.09 -1.80
CA VAL A 20 5.20 4.33 -2.08
C VAL A 20 5.19 3.09 -1.20
N LEU A 21 5.20 1.93 -1.86
CA LEU A 21 5.28 0.64 -1.16
C LEU A 21 6.75 0.21 -1.10
N GLY A 22 7.23 -0.06 0.11
CA GLY A 22 8.55 -0.59 0.35
C GLY A 22 8.49 -2.06 0.68
N THR A 23 9.28 -2.86 -0.03
CA THR A 23 9.43 -4.30 0.19
C THR A 23 10.91 -4.61 0.37
N VAL A 24 11.24 -5.85 0.66
CA VAL A 24 12.64 -6.26 0.89
C VAL A 24 13.00 -7.36 -0.09
N ASP A 25 14.13 -7.22 -0.77
CA ASP A 25 14.62 -8.26 -1.66
C ASP A 25 15.39 -9.35 -0.92
N GLU A 26 15.88 -10.36 -1.65
CA GLU A 26 16.61 -11.49 -1.06
C GLU A 26 17.89 -11.08 -0.34
N SER A 27 18.52 -10.00 -0.81
CA SER A 27 19.79 -9.51 -0.22
C SER A 27 19.55 -8.55 0.94
N GLY A 28 18.28 -8.30 1.31
CA GLY A 28 17.94 -7.39 2.38
C GLY A 28 17.85 -5.93 1.97
N ASN A 29 17.91 -5.63 0.67
CA ASN A 29 17.79 -4.26 0.21
C ASN A 29 16.34 -3.83 0.17
N PRO A 30 16.03 -2.63 0.70
CA PRO A 30 14.68 -2.05 0.52
C PRO A 30 14.42 -1.75 -0.95
N GLN A 31 13.25 -2.13 -1.42
CA GLN A 31 12.81 -1.87 -2.79
C GLN A 31 11.56 -0.99 -2.73
N LEU A 32 11.55 0.09 -3.50
CA LEU A 32 10.46 1.06 -3.45
C LEU A 32 9.73 1.11 -4.79
N LYS A 33 8.40 1.23 -4.72
CA LYS A 33 7.57 1.36 -5.92
C LYS A 33 6.38 2.26 -5.65
N ALA A 34 6.13 3.19 -6.56
CA ALA A 34 4.91 3.98 -6.51
C ALA A 34 3.72 3.08 -6.88
N MET A 35 2.68 3.13 -6.06
CA MET A 35 1.48 2.32 -6.23
C MET A 35 0.25 3.22 -6.22
N ILE A 36 -0.70 2.92 -7.09
CA ILE A 36 -2.00 3.56 -7.05
C ILE A 36 -2.81 2.89 -5.95
N LYS A 37 -3.32 3.68 -5.01
CA LYS A 37 -4.17 3.16 -3.95
C LYS A 37 -5.51 2.73 -4.53
N THR A 38 -5.83 1.45 -4.40
CA THR A 38 -7.10 0.91 -4.89
C THR A 38 -8.20 1.08 -3.85
N ALA A 39 -7.92 0.75 -2.60
CA ALA A 39 -8.85 0.89 -1.50
C ALA A 39 -8.09 1.00 -0.19
N ALA A 40 -8.72 1.61 0.80
CA ALA A 40 -8.18 1.74 2.15
C ALA A 40 -9.31 1.63 3.16
N ASN A 41 -9.03 0.98 4.29
CA ASN A 41 -9.93 0.90 5.42
C ASN A 41 -9.21 1.55 6.61
N GLY A 42 -9.50 2.84 6.83
CA GLY A 42 -8.80 3.65 7.82
C GLY A 42 -7.30 3.70 7.54
N LEU A 43 -6.50 3.57 8.58
CA LEU A 43 -5.05 3.48 8.50
C LEU A 43 -4.54 2.04 8.62
N LYS A 44 -5.45 1.08 8.72
CA LYS A 44 -5.12 -0.32 9.03
C LYS A 44 -4.88 -1.16 7.79
N GLU A 45 -5.71 -1.02 6.76
CA GLU A 45 -5.73 -1.95 5.65
C GLU A 45 -5.75 -1.20 4.32
N PHE A 46 -4.88 -1.64 3.41
CA PHE A 46 -4.75 -1.02 2.09
C PHE A 46 -4.68 -2.12 1.02
N TRP A 47 -5.30 -1.85 -0.12
CA TRP A 47 -5.33 -2.78 -1.25
C TRP A 47 -4.74 -2.13 -2.49
N PHE A 48 -3.98 -2.90 -3.23
CA PHE A 48 -3.37 -2.48 -4.49
C PHE A 48 -3.54 -3.58 -5.53
N CYS A 49 -3.71 -3.17 -6.79
CA CYS A 49 -3.68 -4.10 -7.92
C CYS A 49 -2.24 -4.23 -8.41
N SER A 50 -1.84 -5.44 -8.76
CA SER A 50 -0.49 -5.72 -9.26
C SER A 50 -0.55 -6.89 -10.22
N ASN A 51 0.56 -7.16 -10.89
CA ASN A 51 0.70 -8.35 -11.71
C ASN A 51 1.49 -9.43 -10.96
N THR A 52 1.07 -10.68 -11.10
CA THR A 52 1.72 -11.82 -10.45
C THR A 52 3.21 -11.92 -10.78
N SER A 53 3.58 -11.52 -12.00
CA SER A 53 4.96 -11.55 -12.48
C SER A 53 5.84 -10.43 -11.94
N SER A 54 5.30 -9.51 -11.13
CA SER A 54 6.09 -8.40 -10.60
C SER A 54 7.11 -8.86 -9.56
N LYS A 55 8.21 -8.09 -9.47
CA LYS A 55 9.22 -8.33 -8.42
C LYS A 55 8.63 -8.19 -7.03
N ARG A 56 7.68 -7.25 -6.86
CA ARG A 56 7.03 -6.99 -5.57
C ARG A 56 6.29 -8.22 -5.06
N VAL A 57 5.55 -8.90 -5.94
CA VAL A 57 4.81 -10.11 -5.56
C VAL A 57 5.77 -11.17 -5.05
N ALA A 58 6.86 -11.43 -5.78
CA ALA A 58 7.86 -12.42 -5.38
C ALA A 58 8.51 -12.03 -4.04
N GLN A 59 8.85 -10.76 -3.85
CA GLN A 59 9.47 -10.28 -2.61
C GLN A 59 8.54 -10.44 -1.41
N ILE A 60 7.27 -10.06 -1.56
CA ILE A 60 6.26 -10.17 -0.50
C ILE A 60 6.05 -11.63 -0.10
N GLN A 61 6.01 -12.53 -1.06
CA GLN A 61 5.81 -13.96 -0.78
C GLN A 61 6.94 -14.56 0.04
N LYS A 62 8.16 -14.05 -0.12
CA LYS A 62 9.32 -14.51 0.65
C LYS A 62 9.46 -13.78 1.99
N LYS A 63 9.26 -12.46 1.99
CA LYS A 63 9.37 -11.62 3.18
C LYS A 63 8.18 -10.66 3.21
N PRO A 64 7.19 -10.91 4.07
CA PRO A 64 5.98 -10.09 4.10
C PRO A 64 6.17 -8.71 4.73
N ASN A 65 7.30 -8.45 5.36
CA ASN A 65 7.56 -7.14 5.95
C ASN A 65 7.55 -6.05 4.89
N ALA A 66 6.78 -5.01 5.14
CA ALA A 66 6.60 -3.93 4.17
C ALA A 66 6.35 -2.62 4.91
N SER A 67 6.57 -1.53 4.19
CA SER A 67 6.21 -0.19 4.64
C SER A 67 5.48 0.53 3.52
N LEU A 68 4.60 1.43 3.92
CA LEU A 68 3.81 2.23 2.98
C LEU A 68 4.01 3.69 3.33
N TYR A 69 4.29 4.54 2.35
CA TYR A 69 4.57 5.95 2.59
C TYR A 69 3.66 6.83 1.78
N PHE A 70 2.99 7.75 2.48
CA PHE A 70 2.18 8.82 1.90
C PHE A 70 2.86 10.15 2.20
N TYR A 71 2.86 11.06 1.24
CA TYR A 71 3.42 12.38 1.48
C TYR A 71 2.72 13.44 0.63
N ASP A 72 2.79 14.66 1.12
CA ASP A 72 2.28 15.85 0.42
C ASP A 72 3.41 16.87 0.38
N GLU A 73 3.96 17.11 -0.81
CA GLU A 73 5.09 18.04 -0.92
C GLU A 73 4.71 19.51 -0.68
N LYS A 74 3.42 19.86 -0.81
CA LYS A 74 2.95 21.23 -0.57
C LYS A 74 2.97 21.57 0.91
N THR A 75 2.52 20.66 1.75
CA THR A 75 2.50 20.82 3.21
C THR A 75 3.72 20.23 3.89
N PHE A 76 4.48 19.44 3.15
CA PHE A 76 5.60 18.66 3.62
C PHE A 76 5.23 17.74 4.79
N GLU A 77 4.06 17.13 4.67
CA GLU A 77 3.62 16.09 5.59
C GLU A 77 4.05 14.72 5.06
N GLY A 78 4.34 13.80 5.97
CA GLY A 78 4.64 12.41 5.62
C GLY A 78 4.01 11.45 6.61
N LEU A 79 3.51 10.34 6.10
CA LEU A 79 3.00 9.25 6.93
C LEU A 79 3.64 7.96 6.47
N MET A 80 4.42 7.35 7.36
CA MET A 80 4.97 6.03 7.14
C MET A 80 4.16 5.02 7.94
N LEU A 81 3.68 3.99 7.27
CA LEU A 81 3.02 2.86 7.91
C LEU A 81 3.92 1.65 7.80
N ILE A 82 4.08 0.93 8.89
CA ILE A 82 4.88 -0.29 8.94
C ILE A 82 3.94 -1.45 9.20
N GLY A 83 4.12 -2.55 8.49
CA GLY A 83 3.27 -3.71 8.64
C GLY A 83 3.70 -4.86 7.78
N LYS A 84 2.71 -5.59 7.29
CA LYS A 84 2.92 -6.76 6.46
C LYS A 84 2.06 -6.72 5.23
N ALA A 85 2.61 -7.21 4.13
CA ALA A 85 1.89 -7.33 2.88
C ALA A 85 1.69 -8.80 2.54
N GLU A 86 0.57 -9.10 1.88
CA GLU A 86 0.30 -10.43 1.36
C GLU A 86 -0.29 -10.31 -0.03
N VAL A 87 -0.04 -11.34 -0.84
CA VAL A 87 -0.60 -11.44 -2.18
C VAL A 87 -1.92 -12.19 -2.08
N SER A 88 -2.96 -11.63 -2.69
CA SER A 88 -4.30 -12.22 -2.66
C SER A 88 -4.82 -12.47 -4.07
N TYR A 89 -5.41 -13.64 -4.26
CA TYR A 89 -6.12 -14.02 -5.47
C TYR A 89 -7.60 -14.25 -5.20
N ASP A 90 -8.11 -13.66 -4.11
CA ASP A 90 -9.52 -13.77 -3.75
C ASP A 90 -10.40 -13.24 -4.88
N ASP A 91 -11.23 -14.09 -5.44
CA ASP A 91 -12.07 -13.76 -6.59
C ASP A 91 -13.06 -12.64 -6.29
N VAL A 92 -13.61 -12.59 -5.07
CA VAL A 92 -14.55 -11.55 -4.68
C VAL A 92 -13.87 -10.18 -4.70
N LYS A 93 -12.68 -10.09 -4.10
CA LYS A 93 -11.92 -8.85 -4.06
C LYS A 93 -11.36 -8.48 -5.43
N ARG A 94 -10.89 -9.45 -6.21
CA ARG A 94 -10.42 -9.18 -7.57
C ARG A 94 -11.53 -8.64 -8.45
N LYS A 95 -12.74 -9.18 -8.33
CA LYS A 95 -13.91 -8.67 -9.05
C LYS A 95 -14.30 -7.27 -8.60
N GLU A 96 -14.29 -7.04 -7.28
CA GLU A 96 -14.63 -5.74 -6.69
C GLU A 96 -13.71 -4.63 -7.20
N PHE A 97 -12.40 -4.91 -7.27
CA PHE A 97 -11.40 -3.91 -7.66
C PHE A 97 -11.13 -3.87 -9.16
N TRP A 98 -11.77 -4.76 -9.93
CA TRP A 98 -11.59 -4.81 -11.37
C TRP A 98 -12.17 -3.58 -12.04
N ASN A 99 -11.45 -3.10 -13.05
CA ASN A 99 -11.90 -2.03 -13.94
C ASN A 99 -11.58 -2.45 -15.37
N ASP A 100 -12.53 -2.28 -16.29
CA ASP A 100 -12.37 -2.73 -17.67
C ASP A 100 -11.19 -2.07 -18.40
N THR A 101 -10.72 -0.91 -17.93
CA THR A 101 -9.51 -0.29 -18.49
C THR A 101 -8.26 -1.15 -18.25
N MET A 102 -8.32 -2.08 -17.30
CA MET A 102 -7.21 -3.01 -17.01
C MET A 102 -7.12 -4.16 -18.01
N LYS A 103 -8.13 -4.34 -18.85
CA LYS A 103 -8.20 -5.46 -19.79
C LYS A 103 -7.04 -5.49 -20.78
N LYS A 104 -6.49 -4.33 -21.09
CA LYS A 104 -5.29 -4.24 -21.94
C LYS A 104 -4.05 -4.86 -21.30
N TYR A 105 -4.01 -4.98 -19.98
CA TYR A 105 -2.92 -5.63 -19.24
C TYR A 105 -3.28 -7.06 -18.83
N TYR A 106 -4.56 -7.33 -18.60
CA TYR A 106 -5.07 -8.62 -18.14
C TYR A 106 -6.24 -9.04 -19.04
N PRO A 107 -5.92 -9.62 -20.24
CA PRO A 107 -6.93 -9.91 -21.26
C PRO A 107 -8.08 -10.82 -20.83
N LEU A 108 -7.84 -11.68 -19.83
CA LEU A 108 -8.86 -12.63 -19.35
C LEU A 108 -9.76 -12.03 -18.27
N GLY A 109 -9.61 -10.75 -17.96
CA GLY A 109 -10.43 -10.10 -16.95
C GLY A 109 -9.91 -10.32 -15.54
N TYR A 110 -10.79 -10.16 -14.54
CA TYR A 110 -10.36 -10.25 -13.14
C TYR A 110 -9.89 -11.65 -12.73
N THR A 111 -10.18 -12.67 -13.52
CA THR A 111 -9.71 -14.04 -13.28
C THR A 111 -8.38 -14.34 -13.98
N ASP A 112 -7.82 -13.38 -14.69
CA ASP A 112 -6.52 -13.53 -15.34
C ASP A 112 -5.48 -13.95 -14.31
N LEU A 113 -4.68 -14.96 -14.63
CA LEU A 113 -3.69 -15.50 -13.70
C LEU A 113 -2.60 -14.52 -13.33
N ASP A 114 -2.39 -13.50 -14.15
CA ASP A 114 -1.41 -12.44 -13.85
C ASP A 114 -2.01 -11.29 -13.02
N PHE A 115 -3.33 -11.26 -12.85
CA PHE A 115 -3.98 -10.23 -12.05
C PHE A 115 -3.99 -10.63 -10.59
N ALA A 116 -3.23 -9.93 -9.77
CA ALA A 116 -3.09 -10.18 -8.34
C ALA A 116 -3.41 -8.93 -7.54
N LEU A 117 -3.77 -9.12 -6.29
CA LEU A 117 -3.93 -8.03 -5.33
C LEU A 117 -2.83 -8.11 -4.28
N ILE A 118 -2.42 -6.96 -3.79
CA ILE A 118 -1.56 -6.85 -2.63
C ILE A 118 -2.38 -6.21 -1.52
N LYS A 119 -2.45 -6.89 -0.38
CA LYS A 119 -3.09 -6.39 0.83
C LYS A 119 -2.01 -6.02 1.83
N PHE A 120 -1.98 -4.76 2.23
CA PHE A 120 -1.06 -4.27 3.27
C PHE A 120 -1.84 -4.05 4.56
N THR A 121 -1.35 -4.63 5.66
CA THR A 121 -1.94 -4.45 6.98
C THR A 121 -0.93 -3.75 7.86
N ALA A 122 -1.27 -2.55 8.31
CA ALA A 122 -0.40 -1.73 9.15
C ALA A 122 -0.51 -2.11 10.62
N SER A 123 0.61 -2.03 11.33
CA SER A 123 0.68 -2.22 12.77
C SER A 123 1.20 -0.98 13.50
N LYS A 124 1.97 -0.16 12.82
CA LYS A 124 2.55 1.07 13.37
C LYS A 124 2.54 2.18 12.34
N GLY A 125 2.49 3.41 12.82
CA GLY A 125 2.60 4.59 11.97
C GLY A 125 3.58 5.59 12.54
N ASN A 126 4.12 6.44 11.65
CA ASN A 126 4.93 7.59 12.00
C ASN A 126 4.43 8.76 11.17
N TYR A 127 3.90 9.79 11.83
CA TYR A 127 3.44 11.00 11.17
C TYR A 127 4.48 12.10 11.34
N TYR A 128 4.87 12.71 10.23
CA TYR A 128 5.88 13.77 10.18
C TYR A 128 5.25 15.08 9.69
N HIS A 129 5.53 16.16 10.40
CA HIS A 129 5.16 17.51 9.97
C HIS A 129 6.01 18.54 10.73
N ARG A 130 6.50 19.53 10.02
CA ARG A 130 7.24 20.66 10.61
C ARG A 130 8.42 20.22 11.48
N LEU A 131 9.27 19.31 10.94
CA LEU A 131 10.46 18.79 11.60
C LEU A 131 10.18 17.95 12.85
N LYS A 132 8.92 17.62 13.10
CA LYS A 132 8.50 16.75 14.21
C LYS A 132 7.88 15.48 13.67
N ASN A 133 8.12 14.39 14.34
CA ASN A 133 7.48 13.14 14.00
C ASN A 133 6.92 12.48 15.25
N VAL A 134 5.85 11.72 15.07
CA VAL A 134 5.14 11.05 16.16
C VAL A 134 4.89 9.61 15.75
N ASP A 135 5.41 8.68 16.55
CA ASP A 135 5.13 7.27 16.37
C ASP A 135 3.81 6.91 17.04
N PHE A 136 3.06 5.99 16.43
CA PHE A 136 1.81 5.53 17.02
C PHE A 136 1.50 4.10 16.58
N ASP A 137 0.74 3.40 17.40
CA ASP A 137 0.27 2.04 17.11
C ASP A 137 -1.06 2.09 16.36
N ILE A 138 -1.30 1.08 15.56
CA ILE A 138 -2.52 0.96 14.78
C ILE A 138 -3.29 -0.29 15.16
#